data_d33c8ae6b03bc0e3ff9c954c06fbb8ec
#
_entry.id   d33c8ae6b03bc0e3ff9c954c06fbb8ec
#
_cell.length_a   1.000
_cell.length_b   1.000
_cell.length_c   1.000
_cell.angle_alpha   90.00
_cell.angle_beta   90.00
_cell.angle_gamma   90.00
#
_symmetry.space_group_name_H-M   'P 1'
#
loop_
_entity.id
_entity.type
_entity.pdbx_description
1 polymer ?
#
loop_
_entity_poly.entity_id
_entity_poly.type
_entity_poly.pdbx_seq_one_letter_code
_entity_poly.pdbx_strand_id
1 'polypeptide(L)'
;MPIRAQMTFDTPVDVLNYALTLEHLETAFYRDGLAGFTVDDFTAAGFDPLVVEYLGLIAANEAAHVETLTAVVTQLGGEPVAEGEYDFGYTDVASFLATAAALENTGVSAYQGAAGFLIEEDDLLTAALTIHGVEARHAAYLNGLTGTSPFPDAVNPTLTPDEVLAIAGPFIVS
;
A
#
# COMPACT_ATOMS: atom_id res chain seq x y z
N MET A 1 -32.32 2.88 -1.29
CA MET A 1 -30.94 3.09 -0.83
C MET A 1 -30.35 4.19 -1.69
N PRO A 2 -29.75 5.26 -1.15
CA PRO A 2 -29.06 6.22 -1.99
C PRO A 2 -27.93 5.50 -2.72
N ILE A 3 -27.87 5.64 -4.03
CA ILE A 3 -26.72 5.23 -4.83
C ILE A 3 -25.57 6.13 -4.36
N ARG A 4 -24.61 5.56 -3.63
CA ARG A 4 -23.37 6.27 -3.31
C ARG A 4 -22.68 6.52 -4.66
N ALA A 5 -22.39 7.77 -4.98
CA ALA A 5 -21.64 8.07 -6.19
C ALA A 5 -20.32 7.32 -6.10
N GLN A 6 -19.99 6.52 -7.12
CA GLN A 6 -18.73 5.83 -7.20
C GLN A 6 -17.63 6.87 -7.35
N MET A 7 -16.53 6.73 -6.61
CA MET A 7 -15.38 7.61 -6.76
C MET A 7 -14.86 7.49 -8.19
N THR A 8 -14.73 8.61 -8.86
CA THR A 8 -14.14 8.74 -10.20
C THR A 8 -13.02 9.76 -10.14
N PHE A 9 -12.02 9.58 -10.97
CA PHE A 9 -10.92 10.53 -11.10
C PHE A 9 -11.18 11.43 -12.29
N ASP A 10 -11.07 12.73 -12.11
CA ASP A 10 -11.27 13.73 -13.16
C ASP A 10 -9.96 14.02 -13.91
N THR A 11 -8.81 13.84 -13.24
CA THR A 11 -7.48 14.12 -13.77
C THR A 11 -6.48 13.03 -13.39
N PRO A 12 -5.37 12.89 -14.14
CA PRO A 12 -4.26 12.01 -13.71
C PRO A 12 -3.70 12.36 -12.32
N VAL A 13 -3.71 13.63 -11.94
CA VAL A 13 -3.28 14.08 -10.61
C VAL A 13 -4.15 13.47 -9.50
N ASP A 14 -5.46 13.32 -9.73
CA ASP A 14 -6.36 12.69 -8.75
C ASP A 14 -6.01 11.22 -8.56
N VAL A 15 -5.67 10.51 -9.65
CA VAL A 15 -5.21 9.11 -9.60
C VAL A 15 -3.92 9.00 -8.79
N LEU A 16 -2.95 9.88 -9.05
CA LEU A 16 -1.66 9.87 -8.37
C LEU A 16 -1.80 10.24 -6.88
N ASN A 17 -2.67 11.20 -6.54
CA ASN A 17 -2.94 11.54 -5.14
C ASN A 17 -3.69 10.43 -4.40
N TYR A 18 -4.56 9.69 -5.08
CA TYR A 18 -5.16 8.48 -4.53
C TYR A 18 -4.08 7.42 -4.20
N ALA A 19 -3.18 7.14 -5.14
CA ALA A 19 -2.06 6.23 -4.89
C ALA A 19 -1.19 6.76 -3.74
N LEU A 20 -0.80 8.04 -3.77
CA LEU A 20 0.02 8.68 -2.73
C LEU A 20 -0.62 8.58 -1.33
N THR A 21 -1.95 8.62 -1.23
CA THR A 21 -2.64 8.41 0.05
C THR A 21 -2.39 7.01 0.62
N LEU A 22 -2.36 5.98 -0.25
CA LEU A 22 -2.08 4.60 0.16
C LEU A 22 -0.61 4.42 0.53
N GLU A 23 0.31 4.97 -0.26
CA GLU A 23 1.75 4.91 0.04
C GLU A 23 2.12 5.62 1.35
N HIS A 24 1.47 6.74 1.67
CA HIS A 24 1.64 7.40 2.97
C HIS A 24 1.17 6.50 4.12
N LEU A 25 0.04 5.82 3.94
CA LEU A 25 -0.49 4.89 4.93
C LEU A 25 0.46 3.72 5.14
N GLU A 26 0.98 3.11 4.08
CA GLU A 26 1.91 1.98 4.15
C GLU A 26 3.27 2.40 4.71
N THR A 27 3.80 3.56 4.30
CA THR A 27 5.02 4.16 4.89
C THR A 27 4.88 4.34 6.40
N ALA A 28 3.78 4.93 6.86
CA ALA A 28 3.52 5.13 8.28
C ALA A 28 3.35 3.79 9.01
N PHE A 29 2.65 2.83 8.40
CA PHE A 29 2.46 1.49 8.94
C PHE A 29 3.78 0.80 9.26
N TYR A 30 4.70 0.74 8.30
CA TYR A 30 6.01 0.11 8.51
C TYR A 30 6.89 0.90 9.45
N ARG A 31 6.93 2.23 9.33
CA ARG A 31 7.67 3.11 10.24
C ARG A 31 7.30 2.84 11.70
N ASP A 32 6.00 2.89 12.00
CA ASP A 32 5.50 2.81 13.36
C ASP A 32 5.57 1.37 13.90
N GLY A 33 5.29 0.37 13.07
CA GLY A 33 5.39 -1.03 13.44
C GLY A 33 6.83 -1.46 13.74
N LEU A 34 7.79 -1.09 12.89
CA LEU A 34 9.19 -1.41 13.12
C LEU A 34 9.84 -0.60 14.27
N ALA A 35 9.24 0.53 14.65
CA ALA A 35 9.60 1.23 15.87
C ALA A 35 8.98 0.58 17.12
N GLY A 36 7.83 -0.08 16.97
CA GLY A 36 7.10 -0.70 18.07
C GLY A 36 7.54 -2.13 18.41
N PHE A 37 8.06 -2.89 17.44
CA PHE A 37 8.48 -4.29 17.61
C PHE A 37 9.97 -4.47 17.38
N THR A 38 10.63 -5.17 18.30
CA THR A 38 12.05 -5.50 18.22
C THR A 38 12.29 -6.82 17.49
N VAL A 39 13.54 -7.10 17.10
CA VAL A 39 13.96 -8.42 16.55
C VAL A 39 13.62 -9.56 17.52
N ASP A 40 13.74 -9.31 18.84
CA ASP A 40 13.43 -10.31 19.86
C ASP A 40 11.92 -10.62 19.91
N ASP A 41 11.05 -9.64 19.65
CA ASP A 41 9.59 -9.86 19.57
C ASP A 41 9.23 -10.74 18.36
N PHE A 42 9.85 -10.51 17.21
CA PHE A 42 9.69 -11.37 16.02
C PHE A 42 10.21 -12.78 16.27
N THR A 43 11.36 -12.93 16.92
CA THR A 43 11.93 -14.22 17.26
C THR A 43 11.05 -14.96 18.26
N ALA A 44 10.52 -14.28 19.27
CA ALA A 44 9.60 -14.85 20.26
C ALA A 44 8.28 -15.31 19.61
N ALA A 45 7.83 -14.61 18.55
CA ALA A 45 6.68 -15.00 17.73
C ALA A 45 6.97 -16.15 16.75
N GLY A 46 8.23 -16.64 16.68
CA GLY A 46 8.63 -17.79 15.87
C GLY A 46 9.12 -17.42 14.46
N PHE A 47 9.38 -16.14 14.18
CA PHE A 47 9.93 -15.68 12.91
C PHE A 47 11.46 -15.63 12.91
N ASP A 48 12.05 -15.82 11.73
CA ASP A 48 13.50 -15.64 11.53
C ASP A 48 13.85 -14.14 11.72
N PRO A 49 14.97 -13.81 12.41
CA PRO A 49 15.44 -12.42 12.54
C PRO A 49 15.57 -11.66 11.23
N LEU A 50 15.83 -12.35 10.12
CA LEU A 50 15.93 -11.77 8.77
C LEU A 50 14.61 -11.14 8.30
N VAL A 51 13.48 -11.53 8.89
CA VAL A 51 12.18 -10.92 8.58
C VAL A 51 12.19 -9.42 8.86
N VAL A 52 12.80 -8.99 9.95
CA VAL A 52 12.89 -7.56 10.32
C VAL A 52 13.72 -6.78 9.29
N GLU A 53 14.81 -7.37 8.78
CA GLU A 53 15.61 -6.77 7.72
C GLU A 53 14.78 -6.60 6.43
N TYR A 54 14.03 -7.63 6.03
CA TYR A 54 13.19 -7.56 4.83
C TYR A 54 12.02 -6.59 4.98
N LEU A 55 11.40 -6.52 6.14
CA LEU A 55 10.38 -5.50 6.42
C LEU A 55 10.97 -4.07 6.37
N GLY A 56 12.22 -3.91 6.80
CA GLY A 56 12.96 -2.66 6.65
C GLY A 56 13.22 -2.29 5.18
N LEU A 57 13.44 -3.28 4.30
CA LEU A 57 13.56 -3.04 2.85
C LEU A 57 12.21 -2.66 2.23
N ILE A 58 11.12 -3.30 2.66
CA ILE A 58 9.76 -2.91 2.25
C ILE A 58 9.51 -1.45 2.67
N ALA A 59 9.72 -1.11 3.94
CA ALA A 59 9.56 0.26 4.44
C ALA A 59 10.35 1.30 3.63
N ALA A 60 11.56 0.95 3.18
CA ALA A 60 12.38 1.83 2.34
C ALA A 60 11.79 1.98 0.92
N ASN A 61 11.15 0.93 0.39
CA ASN A 61 10.47 0.99 -0.90
C ASN A 61 9.24 1.89 -0.83
N GLU A 62 8.41 1.75 0.23
CA GLU A 62 7.22 2.60 0.42
C GLU A 62 7.60 4.09 0.55
N ALA A 63 8.65 4.40 1.30
CA ALA A 63 9.15 5.77 1.38
C ALA A 63 9.61 6.30 0.00
N ALA A 64 10.22 5.46 -0.84
CA ALA A 64 10.62 5.83 -2.19
C ALA A 64 9.41 6.00 -3.14
N HIS A 65 8.35 5.22 -2.96
CA HIS A 65 7.08 5.40 -3.69
C HIS A 65 6.45 6.75 -3.34
N VAL A 66 6.38 7.12 -2.05
CA VAL A 66 5.91 8.44 -1.60
C VAL A 66 6.72 9.56 -2.25
N GLU A 67 8.06 9.50 -2.22
CA GLU A 67 8.92 10.51 -2.85
C GLU A 67 8.66 10.62 -4.35
N THR A 68 8.53 9.49 -5.03
CA THR A 68 8.28 9.41 -6.47
C THR A 68 6.95 10.04 -6.85
N LEU A 69 5.86 9.64 -6.20
CA LEU A 69 4.52 10.16 -6.47
C LEU A 69 4.41 11.64 -6.14
N THR A 70 4.97 12.08 -5.02
CA THR A 70 5.04 13.50 -4.63
C THR A 70 5.73 14.35 -5.71
N ALA A 71 6.87 13.86 -6.22
CA ALA A 71 7.60 14.56 -7.27
C ALA A 71 6.80 14.63 -8.58
N VAL A 72 6.14 13.54 -8.99
CA VAL A 72 5.35 13.51 -10.23
C VAL A 72 4.11 14.39 -10.12
N VAL A 73 3.36 14.35 -9.01
CA VAL A 73 2.21 15.24 -8.77
C VAL A 73 2.63 16.71 -8.87
N THR A 74 3.74 17.06 -8.22
CA THR A 74 4.30 18.43 -8.28
C THR A 74 4.70 18.82 -9.71
N GLN A 75 5.36 17.91 -10.44
CA GLN A 75 5.77 18.15 -11.84
C GLN A 75 4.57 18.40 -12.77
N LEU A 76 3.45 17.75 -12.51
CA LEU A 76 2.19 17.96 -13.24
C LEU A 76 1.46 19.24 -12.81
N GLY A 77 2.00 20.00 -11.85
CA GLY A 77 1.41 21.23 -11.33
C GLY A 77 0.27 20.99 -10.33
N GLY A 78 0.13 19.75 -9.83
CA GLY A 78 -0.78 19.38 -8.76
C GLY A 78 -0.20 19.68 -7.38
N GLU A 79 -1.04 19.56 -6.36
CA GLU A 79 -0.65 19.62 -4.95
C GLU A 79 -0.65 18.18 -4.40
N PRO A 80 0.52 17.65 -3.96
CA PRO A 80 0.58 16.33 -3.37
C PRO A 80 -0.21 16.28 -2.07
N VAL A 81 -1.01 15.21 -1.88
CA VAL A 81 -1.66 14.96 -0.61
C VAL A 81 -0.62 14.76 0.49
N ALA A 82 -0.86 15.34 1.67
CA ALA A 82 0.00 15.17 2.82
C ALA A 82 -0.26 13.83 3.54
N GLU A 83 0.73 13.35 4.29
CA GLU A 83 0.57 12.21 5.19
C GLU A 83 -0.56 12.49 6.19
N GLY A 84 -1.45 11.50 6.39
CA GLY A 84 -2.52 11.54 7.37
C GLY A 84 -2.08 11.08 8.77
N GLU A 85 -3.04 11.03 9.69
CA GLU A 85 -2.86 10.38 10.99
C GLU A 85 -3.52 9.00 10.95
N TYR A 86 -2.86 7.99 11.54
CA TYR A 86 -3.28 6.59 11.41
C TYR A 86 -3.37 5.89 12.77
N ASP A 87 -4.31 4.94 12.86
CA ASP A 87 -4.39 3.95 13.94
C ASP A 87 -4.56 2.56 13.30
N PHE A 88 -3.52 1.75 13.40
CA PHE A 88 -3.47 0.43 12.75
C PHE A 88 -4.00 -0.70 13.64
N GLY A 89 -4.20 -0.47 14.93
CA GLY A 89 -4.84 -1.40 15.86
C GLY A 89 -4.10 -2.72 16.10
N TYR A 90 -2.88 -2.93 15.56
CA TYR A 90 -2.10 -4.13 15.85
C TYR A 90 -1.57 -4.12 17.29
N THR A 91 -1.52 -5.28 17.93
CA THR A 91 -1.12 -5.43 19.34
C THR A 91 0.06 -6.38 19.53
N ASP A 92 0.42 -7.13 18.48
CA ASP A 92 1.51 -8.10 18.48
C ASP A 92 2.05 -8.28 17.04
N VAL A 93 3.18 -9.01 16.94
CA VAL A 93 3.85 -9.29 15.65
C VAL A 93 2.92 -10.01 14.67
N ALA A 94 2.08 -10.92 15.14
CA ALA A 94 1.20 -11.69 14.25
C ALA A 94 0.12 -10.79 13.63
N SER A 95 -0.51 -9.93 14.43
CA SER A 95 -1.50 -8.95 13.95
C SER A 95 -0.85 -7.87 13.08
N PHE A 96 0.37 -7.43 13.39
CA PHE A 96 1.14 -6.54 12.54
C PHE A 96 1.38 -7.15 11.15
N LEU A 97 1.89 -8.38 11.07
CA LEU A 97 2.15 -9.06 9.80
C LEU A 97 0.86 -9.35 9.01
N ALA A 98 -0.23 -9.70 9.70
CA ALA A 98 -1.52 -9.92 9.05
C ALA A 98 -2.06 -8.62 8.43
N THR A 99 -1.93 -7.49 9.13
CA THR A 99 -2.32 -6.18 8.61
C THR A 99 -1.41 -5.76 7.45
N ALA A 100 -0.09 -5.97 7.56
CA ALA A 100 0.86 -5.74 6.46
C ALA A 100 0.42 -6.50 5.19
N ALA A 101 0.16 -7.81 5.31
CA ALA A 101 -0.28 -8.62 4.18
C ALA A 101 -1.60 -8.10 3.57
N ALA A 102 -2.54 -7.64 4.39
CA ALA A 102 -3.81 -7.08 3.93
C ALA A 102 -3.61 -5.77 3.17
N LEU A 103 -2.76 -4.87 3.67
CA LEU A 103 -2.46 -3.58 3.03
C LEU A 103 -1.77 -3.80 1.67
N GLU A 104 -0.71 -4.57 1.60
CA GLU A 104 0.01 -4.84 0.36
C GLU A 104 -0.84 -5.53 -0.72
N ASN A 105 -1.67 -6.53 -0.35
CA ASN A 105 -2.62 -7.11 -1.30
C ASN A 105 -3.65 -6.08 -1.77
N THR A 106 -4.01 -5.14 -0.92
CA THR A 106 -4.90 -4.02 -1.27
C THR A 106 -4.20 -3.05 -2.21
N GLY A 107 -2.94 -2.69 -1.95
CA GLY A 107 -2.08 -1.88 -2.81
C GLY A 107 -1.98 -2.45 -4.22
N VAL A 108 -1.66 -3.74 -4.36
CA VAL A 108 -1.66 -4.44 -5.66
C VAL A 108 -2.99 -4.26 -6.40
N SER A 109 -4.11 -4.49 -5.71
CA SER A 109 -5.45 -4.39 -6.31
C SER A 109 -5.85 -2.94 -6.62
N ALA A 110 -5.37 -1.98 -5.83
CA ALA A 110 -5.60 -0.55 -6.00
C ALA A 110 -4.89 0.00 -7.24
N TYR A 111 -3.60 -0.29 -7.41
CA TYR A 111 -2.86 0.08 -8.62
C TYR A 111 -3.48 -0.50 -9.87
N GLN A 112 -3.88 -1.77 -9.81
CA GLN A 112 -4.51 -2.46 -10.93
C GLN A 112 -5.88 -1.85 -11.28
N GLY A 113 -6.67 -1.46 -10.25
CA GLY A 113 -7.96 -0.81 -10.43
C GLY A 113 -7.85 0.62 -10.98
N ALA A 114 -6.81 1.35 -10.57
CA ALA A 114 -6.55 2.71 -11.02
C ALA A 114 -5.90 2.79 -12.41
N ALA A 115 -5.24 1.72 -12.89
CA ALA A 115 -4.49 1.72 -14.15
C ALA A 115 -5.30 2.16 -15.36
N GLY A 116 -6.59 1.80 -15.42
CA GLY A 116 -7.48 2.18 -16.51
C GLY A 116 -7.73 3.69 -16.66
N PHE A 117 -7.55 4.46 -15.58
CA PHE A 117 -7.68 5.92 -15.61
C PHE A 117 -6.42 6.63 -16.15
N LEU A 118 -5.32 5.89 -16.33
CA LEU A 118 -4.06 6.39 -16.89
C LEU A 118 -3.81 5.89 -18.31
N ILE A 119 -4.81 5.31 -18.98
CA ILE A 119 -4.63 4.63 -20.29
C ILE A 119 -4.16 5.59 -21.41
N GLU A 120 -4.46 6.87 -21.29
CA GLU A 120 -4.02 7.90 -22.25
C GLU A 120 -2.72 8.60 -21.82
N GLU A 121 -2.12 8.16 -20.72
CA GLU A 121 -0.94 8.75 -20.07
C GLU A 121 0.17 7.69 -19.97
N ASP A 122 0.79 7.33 -21.09
CA ASP A 122 1.71 6.20 -21.22
C ASP A 122 2.85 6.21 -20.19
N ASP A 123 3.44 7.39 -19.92
CA ASP A 123 4.55 7.53 -18.95
C ASP A 123 4.06 7.31 -17.51
N LEU A 124 2.89 7.84 -17.17
CA LEU A 124 2.29 7.68 -15.83
C LEU A 124 1.82 6.24 -15.60
N LEU A 125 1.20 5.64 -16.61
CA LEU A 125 0.81 4.23 -16.57
C LEU A 125 2.04 3.34 -16.38
N THR A 126 3.12 3.61 -17.12
CA THR A 126 4.37 2.86 -16.99
C THR A 126 4.95 3.01 -15.57
N ALA A 127 4.99 4.23 -15.02
CA ALA A 127 5.44 4.47 -13.66
C ALA A 127 4.58 3.71 -12.63
N ALA A 128 3.25 3.78 -12.74
CA ALA A 128 2.33 3.05 -11.87
C ALA A 128 2.55 1.53 -11.92
N LEU A 129 2.79 0.96 -13.12
CA LEU A 129 3.08 -0.46 -13.28
C LEU A 129 4.43 -0.87 -12.67
N THR A 130 5.41 0.03 -12.60
CA THR A 130 6.68 -0.27 -11.92
C THR A 130 6.50 -0.37 -10.41
N ILE A 131 5.71 0.50 -9.79
CA ILE A 131 5.34 0.40 -8.38
C ILE A 131 4.49 -0.85 -8.14
N HIS A 132 3.40 -1.05 -8.89
CA HIS A 132 2.56 -2.26 -8.80
C HIS A 132 3.38 -3.57 -8.80
N GLY A 133 4.44 -3.64 -9.62
CA GLY A 133 5.33 -4.81 -9.65
C GLY A 133 6.16 -4.97 -8.37
N VAL A 134 6.41 -3.90 -7.60
CA VAL A 134 7.05 -3.96 -6.26
C VAL A 134 6.04 -4.42 -5.24
N GLU A 135 4.86 -3.79 -5.20
CA GLU A 135 3.74 -4.17 -4.34
C GLU A 135 3.42 -5.67 -4.40
N ALA A 136 3.36 -6.22 -5.63
CA ALA A 136 3.11 -7.65 -5.82
C ALA A 136 4.19 -8.55 -5.18
N ARG A 137 5.45 -8.08 -5.10
CA ARG A 137 6.54 -8.80 -4.41
C ARG A 137 6.42 -8.70 -2.89
N HIS A 138 6.05 -7.53 -2.37
CA HIS A 138 5.78 -7.32 -0.96
C HIS A 138 4.63 -8.22 -0.50
N ALA A 139 3.50 -8.16 -1.20
CA ALA A 139 2.33 -8.99 -0.92
C ALA A 139 2.66 -10.49 -0.95
N ALA A 140 3.41 -10.96 -1.95
CA ALA A 140 3.81 -12.37 -2.05
C ALA A 140 4.67 -12.81 -0.87
N TYR A 141 5.63 -11.97 -0.44
CA TYR A 141 6.47 -12.25 0.73
C TYR A 141 5.64 -12.34 2.01
N LEU A 142 4.78 -11.37 2.26
CA LEU A 142 3.93 -11.31 3.46
C LEU A 142 2.88 -12.41 3.50
N ASN A 143 2.28 -12.75 2.37
CA ASN A 143 1.41 -13.91 2.25
C ASN A 143 2.13 -15.19 2.73
N GLY A 144 3.38 -15.39 2.29
CA GLY A 144 4.20 -16.52 2.76
C GLY A 144 4.45 -16.49 4.26
N LEU A 145 4.74 -15.32 4.85
CA LEU A 145 4.97 -15.18 6.29
C LEU A 145 3.71 -15.45 7.12
N THR A 146 2.54 -15.09 6.61
CA THR A 146 1.26 -15.26 7.30
C THR A 146 0.60 -16.62 7.04
N GLY A 147 1.28 -17.52 6.32
CA GLY A 147 0.80 -18.86 6.02
C GLY A 147 -0.24 -18.92 4.88
N THR A 148 -0.42 -17.81 4.17
CA THR A 148 -1.20 -17.76 2.93
C THR A 148 -0.29 -18.08 1.74
N SER A 149 -0.88 -18.57 0.62
CA SER A 149 -0.11 -18.81 -0.60
C SER A 149 0.52 -17.51 -1.11
N PRO A 150 1.83 -17.47 -1.42
CA PRO A 150 2.42 -16.32 -2.12
C PRO A 150 1.86 -16.13 -3.54
N PHE A 151 1.16 -17.14 -4.06
CA PHE A 151 0.55 -17.18 -5.40
C PHE A 151 -0.91 -17.62 -5.28
N PRO A 152 -1.78 -16.76 -4.65
CA PRO A 152 -3.14 -17.19 -4.30
C PRO A 152 -3.99 -17.48 -5.53
N ASP A 153 -3.86 -16.67 -6.57
CA ASP A 153 -4.67 -16.71 -7.77
C ASP A 153 -3.81 -16.56 -9.04
N ALA A 154 -4.35 -17.02 -10.18
CA ALA A 154 -3.70 -16.84 -11.48
C ALA A 154 -3.85 -15.41 -12.03
N VAL A 155 -4.82 -14.65 -11.53
CA VAL A 155 -5.11 -13.26 -11.91
C VAL A 155 -5.47 -12.50 -10.62
N ASN A 156 -4.80 -11.37 -10.38
CA ASN A 156 -5.10 -10.54 -9.23
C ASN A 156 -6.50 -9.91 -9.34
N PRO A 157 -7.24 -9.83 -8.23
CA PRO A 157 -8.49 -9.08 -8.19
C PRO A 157 -8.22 -7.59 -8.43
N THR A 158 -9.15 -6.93 -9.09
CA THR A 158 -9.13 -5.49 -9.29
C THR A 158 -10.14 -4.87 -8.35
N LEU A 159 -9.72 -3.90 -7.53
CA LEU A 159 -10.61 -3.16 -6.63
C LEU A 159 -10.85 -1.76 -7.15
N THR A 160 -12.08 -1.30 -7.01
CA THR A 160 -12.44 0.10 -7.23
C THR A 160 -11.89 0.97 -6.10
N PRO A 161 -11.68 2.29 -6.31
CA PRO A 161 -11.24 3.19 -5.24
C PRO A 161 -12.14 3.15 -4.00
N ASP A 162 -13.46 3.02 -4.16
CA ASP A 162 -14.38 2.90 -3.03
C ASP A 162 -14.18 1.60 -2.23
N GLU A 163 -13.87 0.49 -2.90
CA GLU A 163 -13.58 -0.79 -2.24
C GLU A 163 -12.25 -0.72 -1.50
N VAL A 164 -11.23 -0.11 -2.10
CA VAL A 164 -9.93 0.12 -1.45
C VAL A 164 -10.08 1.00 -0.21
N LEU A 165 -10.81 2.12 -0.31
CA LEU A 165 -11.05 3.00 0.83
C LEU A 165 -11.95 2.37 1.91
N ALA A 166 -12.76 1.38 1.56
CA ALA A 166 -13.48 0.61 2.57
C ALA A 166 -12.55 -0.29 3.41
N ILE A 167 -11.40 -0.70 2.85
CA ILE A 167 -10.37 -1.49 3.53
C ILE A 167 -9.38 -0.58 4.28
N ALA A 168 -8.81 0.40 3.59
CA ALA A 168 -7.77 1.29 4.12
C ALA A 168 -8.33 2.40 5.04
N GLY A 169 -9.53 2.90 4.73
CA GLY A 169 -10.15 4.01 5.45
C GLY A 169 -10.31 3.84 6.96
N PRO A 170 -10.62 2.64 7.48
CA PRO A 170 -10.66 2.41 8.93
C PRO A 170 -9.36 2.73 9.68
N PHE A 171 -8.22 2.74 9.02
CA PHE A 171 -6.93 3.07 9.62
C PHE A 171 -6.64 4.58 9.63
N ILE A 172 -7.34 5.37 8.82
CA ILE A 172 -7.14 6.83 8.70
C ILE A 172 -7.99 7.53 9.77
N VAL A 173 -7.33 8.26 10.66
CA VAL A 173 -7.99 8.96 11.78
C VAL A 173 -8.32 10.41 11.42
N SER A 174 -7.45 11.07 10.64
CA SER A 174 -7.64 12.45 10.20
C SER A 174 -6.82 12.79 8.95
#